data_d24994472dc91fd8d65148339f6149d8
#
_entry.id   d24994472dc91fd8d65148339f6149d8
#
_cell.length_a   1.000
_cell.length_b   1.000
_cell.length_c   1.000
_cell.angle_alpha   90.00
_cell.angle_beta   90.00
_cell.angle_gamma   90.00
#
_symmetry.space_group_name_H-M   'P 1'
#
loop_
_entity.id
_entity.type
_entity.pdbx_description
1 polymer ?
#
loop_
_entity_poly.entity_id
_entity_poly.type
_entity_poly.pdbx_seq_one_letter_code
_entity_poly.pdbx_strand_id
1 'polypeptide(L)'
;PPESSLLKRDYLLHSSGLILCGQFSPALELLVSQMSIHPQGIPVLQSFMNSYNGLYSLYFKKAHIACASLDLEHIRSLVPGVQLSLLCLYEYSIGLYVPSGNPLKLSGLMDFACKDIKIANREKGSTPRIYLDQFLFSEKISPASISGYHTELVSDISTAAAVATHKADSALGEEYAAHQSGLLDFIPLQTLPMYLVMETEALSQPGFSALLEIVRSEDFRTILQGQTGYNVTRTGELLSL
;
A
#
# COMPACT_ATOMS: atom_id res chain seq x y z
N PRO A 1 -14.83 -10.03 30.25
CA PRO A 1 -15.72 -10.87 29.48
C PRO A 1 -15.55 -10.58 27.98
N PRO A 2 -15.41 -11.61 27.13
CA PRO A 2 -15.11 -11.40 25.69
C PRO A 2 -16.26 -10.77 24.89
N GLU A 3 -17.47 -10.73 25.42
CA GLU A 3 -18.66 -10.20 24.73
C GLU A 3 -18.64 -8.70 24.47
N SER A 4 -17.99 -7.91 25.33
CA SER A 4 -17.95 -6.44 25.15
C SER A 4 -17.12 -5.98 23.95
N SER A 5 -16.15 -6.79 23.50
CA SER A 5 -15.30 -6.46 22.35
C SER A 5 -15.97 -6.81 21.02
N LEU A 6 -16.83 -7.85 21.00
CA LEU A 6 -17.60 -8.25 19.81
C LEU A 6 -18.73 -7.24 19.54
N LEU A 7 -19.47 -6.82 20.58
CA LEU A 7 -20.51 -5.79 20.46
C LEU A 7 -19.98 -4.44 19.98
N LYS A 8 -18.80 -4.02 20.47
CA LYS A 8 -18.13 -2.81 19.96
C LYS A 8 -17.74 -2.92 18.48
N ARG A 9 -17.37 -4.11 18.02
CA ARG A 9 -16.92 -4.36 16.66
C ARG A 9 -18.08 -4.29 15.67
N ASP A 10 -19.21 -4.94 15.99
CA ASP A 10 -20.43 -4.85 15.19
C ASP A 10 -21.00 -3.44 15.16
N TYR A 11 -20.92 -2.71 16.28
CA TYR A 11 -21.36 -1.32 16.33
C TYR A 11 -20.54 -0.41 15.41
N LEU A 12 -19.22 -0.59 15.32
CA LEU A 12 -18.37 0.20 14.42
C LEU A 12 -18.65 -0.07 12.95
N LEU A 13 -18.94 -1.32 12.58
CA LEU A 13 -19.29 -1.68 11.20
C LEU A 13 -20.72 -1.27 10.82
N HIS A 14 -21.61 -1.13 11.78
CA HIS A 14 -22.97 -0.61 11.59
C HIS A 14 -23.08 0.90 11.88
N SER A 15 -21.95 1.58 12.18
CA SER A 15 -21.91 3.02 12.31
C SER A 15 -22.16 3.70 10.95
N SER A 16 -22.59 4.95 10.98
CA SER A 16 -22.90 5.75 9.78
C SER A 16 -21.64 6.16 8.98
N GLY A 17 -20.47 5.55 9.22
CA GLY A 17 -19.20 5.86 8.57
C GLY A 17 -18.55 4.66 7.90
N LEU A 18 -17.59 4.91 7.01
CA LEU A 18 -16.75 3.88 6.41
C LEU A 18 -15.49 3.66 7.26
N ILE A 19 -15.11 2.38 7.42
CA ILE A 19 -13.83 2.00 8.00
C ILE A 19 -12.91 1.56 6.86
N LEU A 20 -11.79 2.27 6.69
CA LEU A 20 -10.77 2.00 5.71
C LEU A 20 -9.50 1.52 6.42
N CYS A 21 -9.05 0.32 6.10
CA CYS A 21 -7.82 -0.27 6.63
C CYS A 21 -6.81 -0.52 5.52
N GLY A 22 -5.53 -0.47 5.81
CA GLY A 22 -4.49 -0.89 4.88
C GLY A 22 -3.35 0.10 4.70
N GLN A 23 -2.69 0.01 3.57
CA GLN A 23 -1.48 0.76 3.30
C GLN A 23 -1.72 2.27 3.34
N PHE A 24 -0.81 2.98 4.01
CA PHE A 24 -0.84 4.44 3.98
C PHE A 24 -0.61 4.97 2.57
N SER A 25 -1.34 6.01 2.22
CA SER A 25 -1.13 6.77 0.98
C SER A 25 -1.58 8.22 1.18
N PRO A 26 -0.83 9.23 0.71
CA PRO A 26 -1.29 10.61 0.68
C PRO A 26 -2.61 10.81 -0.06
N ALA A 27 -2.90 9.97 -1.06
CA ALA A 27 -4.18 9.97 -1.77
C ALA A 27 -5.38 9.67 -0.87
N LEU A 28 -5.18 8.89 0.21
CA LEU A 28 -6.24 8.59 1.17
C LEU A 28 -6.60 9.81 2.02
N GLU A 29 -5.62 10.64 2.39
CA GLU A 29 -5.89 11.89 3.12
C GLU A 29 -6.73 12.85 2.27
N LEU A 30 -6.37 12.97 0.98
CA LEU A 30 -7.17 13.75 0.03
C LEU A 30 -8.59 13.19 -0.11
N LEU A 31 -8.74 11.87 -0.28
CA LEU A 31 -10.03 11.21 -0.40
C LEU A 31 -10.91 11.48 0.82
N VAL A 32 -10.38 11.29 2.03
CA VAL A 32 -11.11 11.53 3.29
C VAL A 32 -11.51 12.98 3.45
N SER A 33 -10.61 13.91 3.09
CA SER A 33 -10.94 15.35 3.08
C SER A 33 -12.09 15.65 2.13
N GLN A 34 -12.08 15.12 0.92
CA GLN A 34 -13.16 15.32 -0.05
C GLN A 34 -14.45 14.62 0.35
N MET A 35 -14.39 13.43 0.95
CA MET A 35 -15.55 12.74 1.52
C MET A 35 -16.25 13.59 2.59
N SER A 36 -15.50 14.35 3.38
CA SER A 36 -16.07 15.18 4.46
C SER A 36 -16.88 16.39 3.98
N ILE A 37 -16.63 16.85 2.75
CA ILE A 37 -17.30 18.02 2.15
C ILE A 37 -18.28 17.65 1.04
N HIS A 38 -18.26 16.41 0.57
CA HIS A 38 -19.15 15.93 -0.50
C HIS A 38 -20.60 15.84 0.01
N PRO A 39 -21.61 16.30 -0.76
CA PRO A 39 -23.03 16.31 -0.32
C PRO A 39 -23.58 14.93 0.11
N GLN A 40 -23.07 13.85 -0.50
CA GLN A 40 -23.43 12.47 -0.16
C GLN A 40 -22.28 11.75 0.57
N GLY A 41 -21.26 12.49 1.00
CA GLY A 41 -20.13 11.94 1.74
C GLY A 41 -20.55 11.51 3.15
N ILE A 42 -19.84 10.51 3.65
CA ILE A 42 -19.98 10.04 5.03
C ILE A 42 -18.61 9.99 5.70
N PRO A 43 -18.53 10.05 7.04
CA PRO A 43 -17.25 9.99 7.74
C PRO A 43 -16.44 8.74 7.37
N VAL A 44 -15.13 8.90 7.22
CA VAL A 44 -14.21 7.78 6.97
C VAL A 44 -13.21 7.70 8.12
N LEU A 45 -13.17 6.54 8.78
CA LEU A 45 -12.18 6.20 9.79
C LEU A 45 -11.06 5.42 9.13
N GLN A 46 -9.82 5.88 9.29
CA GLN A 46 -8.64 5.23 8.73
C GLN A 46 -7.86 4.47 9.81
N SER A 47 -7.38 3.27 9.44
CA SER A 47 -6.42 2.51 10.24
C SER A 47 -5.30 2.01 9.34
N PHE A 48 -4.10 2.56 9.54
CA PHE A 48 -2.95 2.22 8.70
C PHE A 48 -2.29 0.91 9.14
N MET A 49 -2.08 0.04 8.18
CA MET A 49 -1.43 -1.26 8.33
C MET A 49 -0.89 -1.69 6.96
N ASN A 50 -0.19 -2.80 6.87
CA ASN A 50 0.25 -3.30 5.57
C ASN A 50 -0.92 -3.84 4.72
N SER A 51 -0.67 -4.05 3.42
CA SER A 51 -1.67 -4.52 2.44
C SER A 51 -2.33 -5.83 2.86
N TYR A 52 -1.54 -6.80 3.36
CA TYR A 52 -2.05 -8.09 3.84
C TYR A 52 -3.07 -7.92 4.98
N ASN A 53 -2.70 -7.15 6.00
CA ASN A 53 -3.56 -6.94 7.17
C ASN A 53 -4.81 -6.11 6.83
N GLY A 54 -4.71 -5.19 5.86
CA GLY A 54 -5.86 -4.46 5.33
C GLY A 54 -6.87 -5.39 4.68
N LEU A 55 -6.43 -6.27 3.78
CA LEU A 55 -7.30 -7.27 3.13
C LEU A 55 -7.86 -8.29 4.13
N TYR A 56 -7.05 -8.69 5.11
CA TYR A 56 -7.51 -9.55 6.20
C TYR A 56 -8.61 -8.88 7.04
N SER A 57 -8.49 -7.57 7.28
CA SER A 57 -9.52 -6.79 7.98
C SER A 57 -10.81 -6.70 7.17
N LEU A 58 -10.74 -6.58 5.85
CA LEU A 58 -11.89 -6.65 4.96
C LEU A 58 -12.56 -8.04 5.03
N TYR A 59 -11.79 -9.11 4.86
CA TYR A 59 -12.30 -10.48 4.89
C TYR A 59 -13.03 -10.81 6.20
N PHE A 60 -12.50 -10.38 7.34
CA PHE A 60 -13.12 -10.58 8.65
C PHE A 60 -14.16 -9.52 9.02
N LYS A 61 -14.66 -8.75 8.06
CA LYS A 61 -15.69 -7.72 8.28
C LYS A 61 -15.30 -6.70 9.37
N LYS A 62 -14.01 -6.40 9.52
CA LYS A 62 -13.49 -5.36 10.42
C LYS A 62 -13.31 -4.02 9.72
N ALA A 63 -13.35 -4.02 8.40
CA ALA A 63 -13.26 -2.84 7.55
C ALA A 63 -14.28 -2.97 6.41
N HIS A 64 -14.70 -1.83 5.87
CA HIS A 64 -15.52 -1.75 4.67
C HIS A 64 -14.67 -1.70 3.41
N ILE A 65 -13.46 -1.13 3.54
CA ILE A 65 -12.54 -0.91 2.44
C ILE A 65 -11.13 -1.28 2.90
N ALA A 66 -10.38 -2.00 2.05
CA ALA A 66 -8.96 -2.22 2.23
C ALA A 66 -8.17 -1.41 1.19
N CYS A 67 -7.15 -0.65 1.63
CA CYS A 67 -6.16 -0.04 0.74
C CYS A 67 -4.99 -1.00 0.59
N ALA A 68 -4.76 -1.52 -0.62
CA ALA A 68 -3.75 -2.54 -0.86
C ALA A 68 -3.13 -2.41 -2.25
N SER A 69 -1.86 -2.76 -2.33
CA SER A 69 -1.11 -2.83 -3.58
C SER A 69 -0.49 -4.23 -3.71
N LEU A 70 -1.26 -5.15 -4.21
CA LEU A 70 -0.89 -6.54 -4.48
C LEU A 70 -1.44 -6.94 -5.85
N ASP A 71 -0.88 -7.99 -6.44
CA ASP A 71 -1.46 -8.57 -7.64
C ASP A 71 -2.83 -9.22 -7.37
N LEU A 72 -3.62 -9.41 -8.42
CA LEU A 72 -5.00 -9.87 -8.31
C LEU A 72 -5.12 -11.29 -7.74
N GLU A 73 -4.13 -12.15 -7.99
CA GLU A 73 -4.13 -13.53 -7.47
C GLU A 73 -3.91 -13.52 -5.95
N HIS A 74 -2.99 -12.69 -5.47
CA HIS A 74 -2.79 -12.50 -4.03
C HIS A 74 -4.03 -11.94 -3.35
N ILE A 75 -4.64 -10.90 -3.92
CA ILE A 75 -5.88 -10.31 -3.37
C ILE A 75 -6.96 -11.41 -3.28
N ARG A 76 -7.17 -12.18 -4.35
CA ARG A 76 -8.16 -13.27 -4.37
C ARG A 76 -7.86 -14.36 -3.34
N SER A 77 -6.59 -14.69 -3.14
CA SER A 77 -6.18 -15.72 -2.17
C SER A 77 -6.39 -15.30 -0.72
N LEU A 78 -6.29 -14.01 -0.43
CA LEU A 78 -6.46 -13.45 0.90
C LEU A 78 -7.93 -13.19 1.28
N VAL A 79 -8.82 -13.06 0.28
CA VAL A 79 -10.26 -12.82 0.48
C VAL A 79 -11.07 -13.87 -0.32
N PRO A 80 -10.91 -15.16 -0.01
CA PRO A 80 -11.53 -16.23 -0.79
C PRO A 80 -13.05 -16.25 -0.65
N GLY A 81 -13.72 -16.52 -1.77
CA GLY A 81 -15.19 -16.70 -1.79
C GLY A 81 -16.00 -15.41 -1.70
N VAL A 82 -15.36 -14.25 -1.75
CA VAL A 82 -16.01 -12.94 -1.74
C VAL A 82 -15.90 -12.31 -3.13
N GLN A 83 -17.00 -11.76 -3.64
CA GLN A 83 -17.00 -10.96 -4.85
C GLN A 83 -16.44 -9.57 -4.52
N LEU A 84 -15.32 -9.21 -5.12
CA LEU A 84 -14.62 -7.97 -4.85
C LEU A 84 -14.72 -6.99 -5.99
N SER A 85 -14.77 -5.72 -5.64
CA SER A 85 -14.56 -4.58 -6.54
C SER A 85 -13.29 -3.84 -6.12
N LEU A 86 -12.43 -3.59 -7.09
CA LEU A 86 -11.13 -2.92 -6.90
C LEU A 86 -11.17 -1.60 -7.66
N LEU A 87 -11.11 -0.50 -6.93
CA LEU A 87 -11.04 0.85 -7.50
C LEU A 87 -9.58 1.30 -7.50
N CYS A 88 -9.02 1.54 -8.69
CA CYS A 88 -7.65 2.03 -8.82
C CYS A 88 -7.56 3.49 -8.35
N LEU A 89 -6.71 3.76 -7.36
CA LEU A 89 -6.41 5.12 -6.92
C LEU A 89 -5.34 5.77 -7.79
N TYR A 90 -4.25 5.06 -8.03
CA TYR A 90 -3.10 5.46 -8.88
C TYR A 90 -2.20 4.25 -9.10
N GLU A 91 -1.23 4.41 -9.98
CA GLU A 91 -0.09 3.50 -10.10
C GLU A 91 1.18 4.21 -9.60
N TYR A 92 2.11 3.45 -9.06
CA TYR A 92 3.37 3.96 -8.54
C TYR A 92 4.52 2.98 -8.82
N SER A 93 5.75 3.49 -8.76
CA SER A 93 6.93 2.65 -8.89
C SER A 93 7.35 2.09 -7.53
N ILE A 94 7.57 0.76 -7.46
CA ILE A 94 8.35 0.13 -6.41
C ILE A 94 9.79 -0.03 -6.89
N GLY A 95 10.77 0.24 -6.02
CA GLY A 95 12.18 0.21 -6.41
C GLY A 95 13.12 0.27 -5.22
N LEU A 96 14.42 0.38 -5.54
CA LEU A 96 15.48 0.44 -4.53
C LEU A 96 15.73 1.87 -4.08
N TYR A 97 15.82 2.05 -2.77
CA TYR A 97 16.42 3.24 -2.16
C TYR A 97 17.93 3.05 -2.09
N VAL A 98 18.67 4.00 -2.60
CA VAL A 98 20.12 4.02 -2.55
C VAL A 98 20.61 5.40 -2.12
N PRO A 99 21.76 5.53 -1.44
CA PRO A 99 22.35 6.83 -1.17
C PRO A 99 22.59 7.61 -2.46
N SER A 100 22.48 8.94 -2.41
CA SER A 100 22.67 9.79 -3.59
C SER A 100 23.97 9.47 -4.34
N GLY A 101 23.88 9.39 -5.66
CA GLY A 101 24.96 8.98 -6.55
C GLY A 101 25.14 7.46 -6.66
N ASN A 102 24.31 6.66 -5.96
CA ASN A 102 24.38 5.19 -6.01
C ASN A 102 25.82 4.64 -5.92
N PRO A 103 26.55 4.88 -4.83
CA PRO A 103 27.99 4.56 -4.74
C PRO A 103 28.28 3.07 -4.89
N LEU A 104 27.33 2.19 -4.56
CA LEU A 104 27.46 0.75 -4.67
C LEU A 104 27.01 0.21 -6.05
N LYS A 105 26.58 1.09 -6.94
CA LYS A 105 26.13 0.76 -8.31
C LYS A 105 25.11 -0.38 -8.28
N LEU A 106 24.09 -0.23 -7.43
CA LEU A 106 22.96 -1.17 -7.38
C LEU A 106 22.06 -0.97 -8.60
N SER A 107 21.53 -2.04 -9.14
CA SER A 107 20.70 -2.03 -10.35
C SER A 107 19.43 -2.87 -10.25
N GLY A 108 19.33 -3.74 -9.24
CA GLY A 108 18.19 -4.62 -9.06
C GLY A 108 18.29 -5.48 -7.80
N LEU A 109 17.26 -6.29 -7.56
CA LEU A 109 17.18 -7.15 -6.36
C LEU A 109 18.27 -8.23 -6.30
N MET A 110 18.82 -8.64 -7.46
CA MET A 110 19.92 -9.61 -7.49
C MET A 110 21.15 -9.08 -6.75
N ASP A 111 21.35 -7.76 -6.73
CA ASP A 111 22.47 -7.15 -6.01
C ASP A 111 22.41 -7.45 -4.50
N PHE A 112 21.22 -7.67 -3.93
CA PHE A 112 21.06 -8.05 -2.52
C PHE A 112 21.69 -9.41 -2.18
N ALA A 113 21.76 -10.31 -3.16
CA ALA A 113 22.34 -11.63 -3.00
C ALA A 113 23.81 -11.70 -3.45
N CYS A 114 24.22 -10.85 -4.38
CA CYS A 114 25.53 -10.92 -5.02
C CYS A 114 26.56 -9.95 -4.44
N LYS A 115 26.13 -8.90 -3.73
CA LYS A 115 26.99 -7.88 -3.15
C LYS A 115 27.00 -7.98 -1.64
N ASP A 116 28.12 -7.63 -1.03
CA ASP A 116 28.22 -7.53 0.44
C ASP A 116 27.58 -6.21 0.89
N ILE A 117 26.25 -6.21 0.94
CA ILE A 117 25.43 -5.07 1.35
C ILE A 117 24.42 -5.49 2.42
N LYS A 118 24.06 -4.56 3.27
CA LYS A 118 23.03 -4.71 4.29
C LYS A 118 21.76 -3.99 3.87
N ILE A 119 20.65 -4.70 3.84
CA ILE A 119 19.36 -4.08 3.54
C ILE A 119 18.58 -3.70 4.81
N ALA A 120 17.73 -2.68 4.70
CA ALA A 120 16.60 -2.47 5.60
C ALA A 120 15.35 -3.07 4.93
N ASN A 121 14.65 -3.96 5.63
CA ASN A 121 13.49 -4.65 5.08
C ASN A 121 12.19 -4.13 5.71
N ARG A 122 11.09 -4.34 5.00
CA ARG A 122 9.76 -4.08 5.53
C ARG A 122 9.24 -5.29 6.30
N GLU A 123 8.27 -5.02 7.16
CA GLU A 123 7.56 -6.05 7.91
C GLU A 123 6.81 -7.03 6.97
N LYS A 124 6.59 -8.24 7.44
CA LYS A 124 5.84 -9.27 6.73
C LYS A 124 4.42 -8.80 6.41
N GLY A 125 3.98 -9.02 5.16
CA GLY A 125 2.66 -8.60 4.68
C GLY A 125 2.62 -7.20 4.05
N SER A 126 3.72 -6.44 4.09
CA SER A 126 3.86 -5.21 3.29
C SER A 126 4.15 -5.54 1.83
N THR A 127 3.72 -4.67 0.92
CA THR A 127 3.95 -4.84 -0.53
C THR A 127 5.44 -5.00 -0.88
N PRO A 128 6.37 -4.15 -0.39
CA PRO A 128 7.79 -4.32 -0.69
C PRO A 128 8.35 -5.66 -0.18
N ARG A 129 7.89 -6.13 1.00
CA ARG A 129 8.33 -7.41 1.54
C ARG A 129 7.81 -8.58 0.73
N ILE A 130 6.56 -8.58 0.34
CA ILE A 130 5.97 -9.63 -0.50
C ILE A 130 6.70 -9.69 -1.84
N TYR A 131 6.98 -8.53 -2.46
CA TYR A 131 7.70 -8.44 -3.73
C TYR A 131 9.13 -9.00 -3.61
N LEU A 132 9.86 -8.67 -2.54
CA LEU A 132 11.18 -9.23 -2.27
C LEU A 132 11.13 -10.75 -2.07
N ASP A 133 10.19 -11.24 -1.26
CA ASP A 133 10.04 -12.66 -0.95
C ASP A 133 9.71 -13.48 -2.21
N GLN A 134 8.83 -12.96 -3.09
CA GLN A 134 8.53 -13.56 -4.39
C GLN A 134 9.77 -13.65 -5.29
N PHE A 135 10.54 -12.56 -5.38
CA PHE A 135 11.78 -12.54 -6.13
C PHE A 135 12.77 -13.58 -5.59
N LEU A 136 13.02 -13.62 -4.29
CA LEU A 136 13.93 -14.59 -3.68
C LEU A 136 13.47 -16.04 -3.93
N PHE A 137 12.17 -16.27 -3.87
CA PHE A 137 11.60 -17.60 -4.16
C PHE A 137 11.80 -18.00 -5.63
N SER A 138 11.51 -17.10 -6.58
CA SER A 138 11.69 -17.37 -8.02
C SER A 138 13.13 -17.66 -8.41
N GLU A 139 14.08 -16.94 -7.81
CA GLU A 139 15.52 -17.09 -8.04
C GLU A 139 16.16 -18.19 -7.17
N LYS A 140 15.38 -18.86 -6.32
CA LYS A 140 15.85 -19.90 -5.38
C LYS A 140 16.96 -19.40 -4.44
N ILE A 141 16.87 -18.13 -4.05
CA ILE A 141 17.81 -17.50 -3.11
C ILE A 141 17.27 -17.68 -1.69
N SER A 142 18.13 -18.16 -0.79
CA SER A 142 17.77 -18.27 0.62
C SER A 142 17.68 -16.88 1.27
N PRO A 143 16.58 -16.52 1.93
CA PRO A 143 16.49 -15.28 2.70
C PRO A 143 17.59 -15.11 3.74
N ALA A 144 18.12 -16.22 4.27
CA ALA A 144 19.22 -16.22 5.25
C ALA A 144 20.56 -15.72 4.67
N SER A 145 20.72 -15.72 3.33
CA SER A 145 21.91 -15.19 2.67
C SER A 145 21.88 -13.67 2.50
N ILE A 146 20.72 -13.02 2.76
CA ILE A 146 20.57 -11.58 2.60
C ILE A 146 20.82 -10.88 3.94
N SER A 147 21.90 -10.11 4.00
CA SER A 147 22.24 -9.33 5.20
C SER A 147 21.16 -8.26 5.46
N GLY A 148 20.63 -8.25 6.69
CA GLY A 148 19.55 -7.31 7.06
C GLY A 148 18.13 -7.78 6.73
N TYR A 149 17.94 -8.94 6.07
CA TYR A 149 16.62 -9.44 5.73
C TYR A 149 15.64 -9.50 6.91
N HIS A 150 16.13 -9.80 8.11
CA HIS A 150 15.34 -9.85 9.34
C HIS A 150 15.25 -8.51 10.08
N THR A 151 15.86 -7.45 9.55
CA THR A 151 15.74 -6.08 10.10
C THR A 151 14.47 -5.45 9.58
N GLU A 152 13.37 -5.67 10.29
CA GLU A 152 12.02 -5.25 9.85
C GLU A 152 11.68 -3.85 10.36
N LEU A 153 11.24 -2.98 9.47
CA LEU A 153 10.74 -1.63 9.72
C LEU A 153 9.30 -1.50 9.21
N VAL A 154 8.50 -0.68 9.88
CA VAL A 154 7.03 -0.66 9.70
C VAL A 154 6.52 0.34 8.65
N SER A 155 7.41 1.09 7.97
CA SER A 155 7.02 2.05 6.92
C SER A 155 8.12 2.25 5.90
N ASP A 156 7.75 2.67 4.67
CA ASP A 156 8.71 3.01 3.62
C ASP A 156 9.57 4.22 4.03
N ILE A 157 8.99 5.17 4.77
CA ILE A 157 9.74 6.30 5.31
C ILE A 157 10.81 5.83 6.30
N SER A 158 10.53 4.83 7.15
CA SER A 158 11.51 4.32 8.09
C SER A 158 12.64 3.53 7.41
N THR A 159 12.34 2.78 6.34
CA THR A 159 13.36 2.11 5.53
C THR A 159 14.20 3.10 4.73
N ALA A 160 13.58 4.11 4.15
CA ALA A 160 14.28 5.22 3.48
C ALA A 160 15.21 5.95 4.46
N ALA A 161 14.73 6.27 5.67
CA ALA A 161 15.55 6.91 6.70
C ALA A 161 16.74 6.03 7.15
N ALA A 162 16.56 4.70 7.19
CA ALA A 162 17.68 3.79 7.51
C ALA A 162 18.78 3.86 6.44
N VAL A 163 18.42 3.96 5.15
CA VAL A 163 19.38 4.14 4.06
C VAL A 163 20.02 5.53 4.10
N ALA A 164 19.22 6.58 4.25
CA ALA A 164 19.69 7.96 4.31
C ALA A 164 20.67 8.22 5.47
N THR A 165 20.52 7.46 6.57
CA THR A 165 21.40 7.54 7.76
C THR A 165 22.50 6.47 7.79
N HIS A 166 22.74 5.78 6.67
CA HIS A 166 23.76 4.74 6.52
C HIS A 166 23.67 3.57 7.54
N LYS A 167 22.48 3.31 8.07
CA LYS A 167 22.19 2.11 8.88
C LYS A 167 21.93 0.88 8.03
N ALA A 168 21.58 1.09 6.77
CA ALA A 168 21.49 0.11 5.70
C ALA A 168 22.04 0.70 4.41
N ASP A 169 22.47 -0.16 3.49
CA ASP A 169 23.02 0.24 2.19
C ASP A 169 21.91 0.44 1.15
N SER A 170 20.82 -0.29 1.31
CA SER A 170 19.65 -0.19 0.43
C SER A 170 18.37 -0.67 1.14
N ALA A 171 17.24 -0.36 0.56
CA ALA A 171 15.92 -0.89 0.93
C ALA A 171 15.02 -0.92 -0.31
N LEU A 172 13.96 -1.71 -0.24
CA LEU A 172 12.89 -1.75 -1.24
C LEU A 172 11.67 -1.00 -0.73
N GLY A 173 11.08 -0.14 -1.57
CA GLY A 173 9.86 0.60 -1.22
C GLY A 173 9.33 1.47 -2.34
N GLU A 174 8.40 2.36 -2.01
CA GLU A 174 7.76 3.28 -2.95
C GLU A 174 8.64 4.49 -3.26
N GLU A 175 8.60 4.97 -4.51
CA GLU A 175 9.34 6.15 -4.97
C GLU A 175 9.11 7.39 -4.10
N TYR A 176 7.87 7.61 -3.66
CA TYR A 176 7.50 8.72 -2.79
C TYR A 176 8.40 8.86 -1.54
N ALA A 177 8.71 7.75 -0.86
CA ALA A 177 9.50 7.81 0.36
C ALA A 177 10.98 8.16 0.11
N ALA A 178 11.53 7.80 -1.05
CA ALA A 178 12.87 8.24 -1.44
C ALA A 178 12.92 9.76 -1.62
N HIS A 179 11.95 10.33 -2.33
CA HIS A 179 11.87 11.78 -2.58
C HIS A 179 11.65 12.58 -1.29
N GLN A 180 10.88 12.07 -0.34
CA GLN A 180 10.66 12.72 0.96
C GLN A 180 11.97 12.95 1.74
N SER A 181 12.96 12.08 1.59
CA SER A 181 14.23 12.20 2.30
C SER A 181 15.14 13.28 1.72
N GLY A 182 15.06 13.54 0.41
CA GLY A 182 15.97 14.45 -0.31
C GLY A 182 17.45 13.99 -0.35
N LEU A 183 17.74 12.81 0.21
CA LEU A 183 19.11 12.28 0.39
C LEU A 183 19.32 10.95 -0.35
N LEU A 184 18.30 10.47 -1.05
CA LEU A 184 18.31 9.18 -1.71
C LEU A 184 18.05 9.32 -3.21
N ASP A 185 18.68 8.46 -3.98
CA ASP A 185 18.27 8.16 -5.34
C ASP A 185 17.33 6.95 -5.32
N PHE A 186 16.46 6.90 -6.32
CA PHE A 186 15.49 5.83 -6.50
C PHE A 186 15.76 5.06 -7.79
N ILE A 187 15.83 3.74 -7.70
CA ILE A 187 16.00 2.85 -8.85
C ILE A 187 14.69 2.11 -9.06
N PRO A 188 13.85 2.51 -10.05
CA PRO A 188 12.56 1.87 -10.28
C PRO A 188 12.74 0.44 -10.77
N LEU A 189 11.93 -0.49 -10.25
CA LEU A 189 11.93 -1.90 -10.63
C LEU A 189 10.63 -2.31 -11.32
N GLN A 190 9.48 -1.92 -10.76
CA GLN A 190 8.17 -2.29 -11.28
C GLN A 190 7.13 -1.24 -10.93
N THR A 191 6.15 -1.08 -11.82
CA THR A 191 4.95 -0.28 -11.56
C THR A 191 3.85 -1.16 -10.97
N LEU A 192 3.25 -0.70 -9.88
CA LEU A 192 2.18 -1.39 -9.16
C LEU A 192 0.96 -0.46 -9.00
N PRO A 193 -0.26 -1.01 -9.08
CA PRO A 193 -1.46 -0.26 -8.77
C PRO A 193 -1.71 -0.20 -7.26
N MET A 194 -2.25 0.93 -6.79
CA MET A 194 -2.84 1.07 -5.47
C MET A 194 -4.35 0.96 -5.60
N TYR A 195 -4.95 -0.02 -4.95
CA TYR A 195 -6.39 -0.28 -5.00
C TYR A 195 -7.08 0.04 -3.69
N LEU A 196 -8.30 0.58 -3.80
CA LEU A 196 -9.33 0.42 -2.78
C LEU A 196 -10.11 -0.85 -3.10
N VAL A 197 -10.01 -1.84 -2.23
CA VAL A 197 -10.66 -3.15 -2.36
C VAL A 197 -11.86 -3.17 -1.44
N MET A 198 -13.02 -3.54 -1.98
CA MET A 198 -14.28 -3.60 -1.26
C MET A 198 -15.14 -4.76 -1.78
N GLU A 199 -16.11 -5.19 -0.98
CA GLU A 199 -17.09 -6.16 -1.45
C GLU A 199 -17.98 -5.51 -2.52
N THR A 200 -18.27 -6.23 -3.58
CA THR A 200 -19.08 -5.69 -4.70
C THR A 200 -20.46 -5.27 -4.24
N GLU A 201 -21.08 -5.99 -3.31
CA GLU A 201 -22.37 -5.64 -2.73
C GLU A 201 -22.34 -4.31 -1.96
N ALA A 202 -21.20 -3.92 -1.41
CA ALA A 202 -21.05 -2.69 -0.66
C ALA A 202 -21.20 -1.44 -1.55
N LEU A 203 -20.98 -1.54 -2.86
CA LEU A 203 -21.12 -0.43 -3.79
C LEU A 203 -22.51 0.20 -3.80
N SER A 204 -23.54 -0.55 -3.40
CA SER A 204 -24.92 -0.06 -3.28
C SER A 204 -25.20 0.67 -1.95
N GLN A 205 -24.25 0.67 -1.01
CA GLN A 205 -24.44 1.29 0.29
C GLN A 205 -24.13 2.80 0.26
N PRO A 206 -24.71 3.59 1.19
CA PRO A 206 -24.42 5.01 1.31
C PRO A 206 -22.92 5.31 1.45
N GLY A 207 -22.46 6.36 0.78
CA GLY A 207 -21.07 6.82 0.79
C GLY A 207 -20.17 6.18 -0.27
N PHE A 208 -20.47 4.99 -0.77
CA PHE A 208 -19.66 4.39 -1.85
C PHE A 208 -19.85 5.10 -3.19
N SER A 209 -21.04 5.60 -3.48
CA SER A 209 -21.29 6.44 -4.67
C SER A 209 -20.47 7.72 -4.64
N ALA A 210 -20.44 8.41 -3.49
CA ALA A 210 -19.62 9.60 -3.28
C ALA A 210 -18.12 9.29 -3.44
N LEU A 211 -17.65 8.18 -2.86
CA LEU A 211 -16.27 7.71 -2.98
C LEU A 211 -15.89 7.47 -4.46
N LEU A 212 -16.73 6.79 -5.23
CA LEU A 212 -16.50 6.56 -6.66
C LEU A 212 -16.49 7.86 -7.44
N GLU A 213 -17.42 8.78 -7.16
CA GLU A 213 -17.52 10.08 -7.81
C GLU A 213 -16.27 10.91 -7.55
N ILE A 214 -15.80 10.99 -6.30
CA ILE A 214 -14.60 11.71 -5.92
C ILE A 214 -13.37 11.15 -6.65
N VAL A 215 -13.13 9.83 -6.56
CA VAL A 215 -11.93 9.22 -7.18
C VAL A 215 -11.93 9.36 -8.71
N ARG A 216 -13.11 9.44 -9.34
CA ARG A 216 -13.26 9.66 -10.78
C ARG A 216 -13.24 11.12 -11.20
N SER A 217 -13.28 12.07 -10.25
CA SER A 217 -13.30 13.48 -10.56
C SER A 217 -11.97 13.96 -11.17
N GLU A 218 -12.07 14.99 -12.01
CA GLU A 218 -10.91 15.65 -12.61
C GLU A 218 -10.03 16.32 -11.54
N ASP A 219 -10.67 16.90 -10.52
CA ASP A 219 -9.98 17.57 -9.40
C ASP A 219 -9.12 16.59 -8.61
N PHE A 220 -9.67 15.41 -8.27
CA PHE A 220 -8.92 14.37 -7.57
C PHE A 220 -7.71 13.91 -8.39
N ARG A 221 -7.92 13.65 -9.67
CA ARG A 221 -6.85 13.23 -10.59
C ARG A 221 -5.77 14.30 -10.73
N THR A 222 -6.16 15.57 -10.90
CA THR A 222 -5.23 16.70 -11.04
C THR A 222 -4.35 16.86 -9.80
N ILE A 223 -4.94 16.76 -8.60
CA ILE A 223 -4.18 16.87 -7.35
C ILE A 223 -3.19 15.70 -7.22
N LEU A 224 -3.62 14.47 -7.52
CA LEU A 224 -2.73 13.30 -7.47
C LEU A 224 -1.59 13.38 -8.49
N GLN A 225 -1.85 13.90 -9.68
CA GLN A 225 -0.83 14.05 -10.72
C GLN A 225 0.28 15.02 -10.29
N GLY A 226 -0.01 15.95 -9.40
CA GLY A 226 0.98 16.83 -8.78
C GLY A 226 1.89 16.14 -7.75
N GLN A 227 1.56 14.91 -7.33
CA GLN A 227 2.39 14.14 -6.40
C GLN A 227 3.48 13.37 -7.15
N THR A 228 4.71 13.46 -6.65
CA THR A 228 5.84 12.78 -7.27
C THR A 228 5.69 11.26 -7.20
N GLY A 229 5.92 10.59 -8.31
CA GLY A 229 5.91 9.14 -8.40
C GLY A 229 4.54 8.51 -8.65
N TYR A 230 3.47 9.32 -8.83
CA TYR A 230 2.12 8.78 -9.11
C TYR A 230 1.75 8.91 -10.59
N ASN A 231 1.26 7.81 -11.15
CA ASN A 231 0.64 7.76 -12.47
C ASN A 231 -0.88 7.61 -12.29
N VAL A 232 -1.62 8.60 -12.80
CA VAL A 232 -3.07 8.70 -12.63
C VAL A 232 -3.87 8.20 -13.84
N THR A 233 -3.22 7.56 -14.82
CA THR A 233 -3.87 7.12 -16.07
C THR A 233 -5.05 6.20 -15.80
N ARG A 234 -4.93 5.30 -14.82
CA ARG A 234 -5.96 4.33 -14.46
C ARG A 234 -6.81 4.74 -13.25
N THR A 235 -6.61 5.97 -12.73
CA THR A 235 -7.38 6.46 -11.58
C THR A 235 -8.87 6.44 -11.87
N GLY A 236 -9.65 5.81 -10.98
CA GLY A 236 -11.10 5.66 -11.12
C GLY A 236 -11.55 4.43 -11.92
N GLU A 237 -10.63 3.61 -12.46
CA GLU A 237 -10.98 2.32 -13.04
C GLU A 237 -11.47 1.37 -11.96
N LEU A 238 -12.58 0.68 -12.25
CA LEU A 238 -13.19 -0.31 -11.37
C LEU A 238 -13.05 -1.70 -12.00
N LEU A 239 -12.37 -2.60 -11.31
CA LEU A 239 -12.22 -4.00 -11.69
C LEU A 239 -13.12 -4.87 -10.80
N SER A 240 -13.65 -5.95 -11.36
CA SER A 240 -14.36 -7.00 -10.61
C SER A 240 -13.47 -8.23 -10.48
N LEU A 241 -13.42 -8.83 -9.28
CA LEU A 241 -12.56 -9.97 -8.97
C LEU A 241 -13.35 -11.07 -8.26
#